data_b1c507ccb386168c020b710559b509d0
#
_entry.id   b1c507ccb386168c020b710559b509d0
#
_cell.length_a   1.000
_cell.length_b   1.000
_cell.length_c   1.000
_cell.angle_alpha   90.00
_cell.angle_beta   90.00
_cell.angle_gamma   90.00
#
_symmetry.space_group_name_H-M   'P 1'
#
loop_
_entity.id
_entity.type
_entity.pdbx_description
1 polymer ?
#
loop_
_entity_poly.entity_id
_entity_poly.type
_entity_poly.pdbx_seq_one_letter_code
_entity_poly.pdbx_strand_id
1 'polypeptide(L)'
;MKFTSPNPIDAFKISSAAIWPSIAFETDATGPHTWRWTIAWLTFSKSGSVSTADNKWNAKSVIDGLGGKLTVVAEARDAKNVKITATMSVKIKGDNPSAAEVNAYLATKVDGAGFDRIVQKESKYTHFNHSNEPVKSFDGGYGLCQLTTPKPTFEQVWNWKLNIDGGLDLFKQKRAAAITYLSQSGRTYTSDQLTYEAVCRWNGGHYHDWDAKALKWVRPSHILCDSNTGNIGWDLNDSENKDKTEAVLRKRDSGSYSSAPASGAHWRYFGVCYADRMLS
;
A
#
# COMPACT_ATOMS: atom_id res chain seq x y z
N MET A 1 27.68 22.65 -22.21
CA MET A 1 26.36 21.99 -22.28
C MET A 1 25.59 22.31 -21.01
N LYS A 2 24.34 22.71 -21.14
CA LYS A 2 23.37 22.90 -20.05
C LYS A 2 22.00 22.41 -20.50
N PHE A 3 21.13 22.07 -19.55
CA PHE A 3 19.74 21.74 -19.84
C PHE A 3 18.97 23.00 -20.27
N THR A 4 18.13 22.86 -21.29
CA THR A 4 17.18 23.86 -21.75
C THR A 4 15.73 23.47 -21.40
N SER A 5 15.48 22.17 -21.15
CA SER A 5 14.20 21.62 -20.68
C SER A 5 14.45 20.39 -19.78
N PRO A 6 13.58 20.12 -18.80
CA PRO A 6 12.48 20.97 -18.33
C PRO A 6 13.01 22.13 -17.46
N ASN A 7 12.11 23.06 -17.08
CA ASN A 7 12.49 24.03 -16.06
C ASN A 7 12.63 23.30 -14.70
N PRO A 8 13.74 23.44 -13.97
CA PRO A 8 13.98 22.69 -12.71
C PRO A 8 12.99 23.05 -11.58
N ILE A 9 12.25 24.16 -11.69
CA ILE A 9 11.20 24.54 -10.74
C ILE A 9 9.83 23.93 -11.06
N ASP A 10 9.67 23.29 -12.23
CA ASP A 10 8.41 22.67 -12.60
C ASP A 10 8.07 21.52 -11.67
N ALA A 11 6.83 21.46 -11.25
CA ALA A 11 6.30 20.37 -10.45
C ALA A 11 5.63 19.33 -11.36
N PHE A 12 6.23 18.15 -11.44
CA PHE A 12 5.67 17.03 -12.21
C PHE A 12 4.82 16.15 -11.28
N LYS A 13 3.65 15.71 -11.76
CA LYS A 13 2.74 14.90 -10.97
C LYS A 13 2.23 13.71 -11.75
N ILE A 14 2.23 12.55 -11.11
CA ILE A 14 1.41 11.41 -11.48
C ILE A 14 -0.04 11.84 -11.19
N SER A 15 -0.91 11.78 -12.19
CA SER A 15 -2.30 12.23 -12.01
C SER A 15 -3.12 11.30 -11.11
N SER A 16 -4.32 11.74 -10.70
CA SER A 16 -5.29 10.91 -9.97
C SER A 16 -5.65 9.62 -10.71
N ALA A 17 -5.60 9.62 -12.04
CA ALA A 17 -5.80 8.43 -12.85
C ALA A 17 -4.58 7.49 -12.93
N ALA A 18 -3.53 7.75 -12.14
CA ALA A 18 -2.24 7.05 -12.16
C ALA A 18 -1.49 7.18 -13.49
N ILE A 19 -1.63 8.31 -14.19
CA ILE A 19 -0.92 8.58 -15.44
C ILE A 19 0.35 9.36 -15.11
N TRP A 20 1.50 8.85 -15.54
CA TRP A 20 2.80 9.48 -15.37
C TRP A 20 2.96 10.71 -16.28
N PRO A 21 3.55 11.82 -15.80
CA PRO A 21 3.72 13.04 -16.60
C PRO A 21 4.69 12.83 -17.76
N SER A 22 4.50 13.54 -18.85
CA SER A 22 5.51 13.64 -19.90
C SER A 22 6.60 14.62 -19.46
N ILE A 23 7.84 14.16 -19.33
CA ILE A 23 8.99 14.98 -18.94
C ILE A 23 10.03 14.90 -20.04
N ALA A 24 10.13 15.95 -20.84
CA ALA A 24 11.10 16.05 -21.93
C ALA A 24 12.36 16.74 -21.42
N PHE A 25 13.47 16.03 -21.44
CA PHE A 25 14.80 16.60 -21.21
C PHE A 25 15.42 17.03 -22.52
N GLU A 26 16.01 18.22 -22.53
CA GLU A 26 16.69 18.80 -23.69
C GLU A 26 17.92 19.58 -23.22
N THR A 27 19.00 19.57 -24.02
CA THR A 27 20.20 20.35 -23.76
C THR A 27 20.48 21.32 -24.91
N ASP A 28 21.38 22.30 -24.70
CA ASP A 28 21.87 23.19 -25.72
C ASP A 28 22.98 22.61 -26.62
N ALA A 29 23.46 21.40 -26.34
CA ALA A 29 24.42 20.72 -27.21
C ALA A 29 23.69 19.96 -28.33
N THR A 30 24.33 19.85 -29.47
CA THR A 30 23.82 19.13 -30.65
C THR A 30 24.36 17.70 -30.70
N GLY A 31 23.72 16.84 -31.52
CA GLY A 31 24.17 15.46 -31.81
C GLY A 31 23.73 14.42 -30.76
N PRO A 32 24.27 13.20 -30.89
CA PRO A 32 23.86 12.09 -30.05
C PRO A 32 24.13 12.33 -28.56
N HIS A 33 23.18 11.93 -27.71
CA HIS A 33 23.29 12.01 -26.26
C HIS A 33 23.15 10.64 -25.62
N THR A 34 23.85 10.44 -24.50
CA THR A 34 23.58 9.37 -23.53
C THR A 34 23.01 10.00 -22.26
N TRP A 35 21.81 9.59 -21.89
CA TRP A 35 21.08 10.04 -20.70
C TRP A 35 21.21 8.98 -19.62
N ARG A 36 21.94 9.26 -18.55
CA ARG A 36 21.98 8.42 -17.36
C ARG A 36 21.00 8.98 -16.36
N TRP A 37 20.17 8.14 -15.80
CA TRP A 37 19.15 8.59 -14.86
C TRP A 37 19.14 7.75 -13.60
N THR A 38 18.76 8.39 -12.49
CA THR A 38 18.46 7.74 -11.22
C THR A 38 17.22 8.38 -10.66
N ILE A 39 16.22 7.56 -10.33
CA ILE A 39 15.05 8.00 -9.58
C ILE A 39 15.07 7.32 -8.20
N ALA A 40 14.84 8.11 -7.14
CA ALA A 40 14.94 7.62 -5.77
C ALA A 40 13.90 8.28 -4.87
N TRP A 41 13.39 7.48 -3.93
CA TRP A 41 12.55 7.94 -2.85
C TRP A 41 12.71 7.02 -1.63
N LEU A 42 13.10 7.59 -0.47
CA LEU A 42 13.47 6.85 0.74
C LEU A 42 14.48 5.72 0.42
N THR A 43 14.10 4.47 0.68
CA THR A 43 14.93 3.27 0.44
C THR A 43 14.74 2.65 -0.94
N PHE A 44 13.89 3.25 -1.79
CA PHE A 44 13.66 2.80 -3.15
C PHE A 44 14.51 3.58 -4.13
N SER A 45 15.13 2.90 -5.07
CA SER A 45 15.93 3.52 -6.12
C SER A 45 15.92 2.65 -7.37
N LYS A 46 15.92 3.30 -8.52
CA LYS A 46 16.08 2.66 -9.84
C LYS A 46 16.93 3.57 -10.71
N SER A 47 17.79 2.99 -11.54
CA SER A 47 18.66 3.73 -12.44
C SER A 47 18.77 3.05 -13.78
N GLY A 48 19.22 3.78 -14.77
CA GLY A 48 19.44 3.25 -16.11
C GLY A 48 20.09 4.28 -17.04
N SER A 49 20.17 3.94 -18.31
CA SER A 49 20.67 4.82 -19.35
C SER A 49 19.91 4.61 -20.66
N VAL A 50 19.81 5.70 -21.45
CA VAL A 50 19.22 5.71 -22.79
C VAL A 50 20.12 6.52 -23.70
N SER A 51 20.26 6.12 -24.96
CA SER A 51 20.92 6.91 -25.99
C SER A 51 19.89 7.44 -26.99
N THR A 52 20.04 8.70 -27.39
CA THR A 52 19.25 9.35 -28.43
C THR A 52 20.17 9.85 -29.56
N ALA A 53 19.63 9.94 -30.76
CA ALA A 53 20.37 10.48 -31.89
C ALA A 53 20.48 12.02 -31.85
N ASP A 54 19.63 12.66 -31.04
CA ASP A 54 19.53 14.09 -30.86
C ASP A 54 19.71 14.51 -29.39
N ASN A 55 19.50 15.76 -29.10
CA ASN A 55 19.64 16.37 -27.78
C ASN A 55 18.37 16.30 -26.94
N LYS A 56 17.42 15.42 -27.27
CA LYS A 56 16.11 15.32 -26.58
C LYS A 56 15.84 13.90 -26.10
N TRP A 57 15.21 13.79 -24.96
CA TRP A 57 14.73 12.52 -24.40
C TRP A 57 13.47 12.72 -23.59
N ASN A 58 12.44 11.91 -23.85
CA ASN A 58 11.23 11.87 -23.01
C ASN A 58 11.39 10.73 -21.98
N ALA A 59 11.47 11.10 -20.70
CA ALA A 59 11.68 10.15 -19.61
C ALA A 59 10.53 9.14 -19.45
N LYS A 60 9.31 9.47 -19.86
CA LYS A 60 8.14 8.56 -19.79
C LYS A 60 8.38 7.25 -20.53
N SER A 61 9.21 7.26 -21.57
CA SER A 61 9.50 6.05 -22.35
C SER A 61 10.20 4.94 -21.56
N VAL A 62 10.80 5.28 -20.40
CA VAL A 62 11.64 4.36 -19.61
C VAL A 62 11.31 4.38 -18.12
N ILE A 63 10.76 5.50 -17.60
CA ILE A 63 10.54 5.75 -16.16
C ILE A 63 9.04 5.95 -15.91
N ASP A 64 8.20 5.06 -16.41
CA ASP A 64 6.76 5.14 -16.14
C ASP A 64 6.43 4.56 -14.75
N GLY A 65 5.48 5.19 -14.06
CA GLY A 65 4.96 4.71 -12.77
C GLY A 65 5.84 4.95 -11.55
N LEU A 66 6.99 5.64 -11.67
CA LEU A 66 7.89 5.93 -10.56
C LEU A 66 7.85 7.40 -10.16
N GLY A 67 8.06 7.70 -8.88
CA GLY A 67 8.13 9.06 -8.37
C GLY A 67 9.28 9.28 -7.39
N GLY A 68 9.39 10.52 -6.89
CA GLY A 68 10.48 10.96 -6.05
C GLY A 68 11.45 11.91 -6.78
N LYS A 69 12.72 11.88 -6.42
CA LYS A 69 13.77 12.70 -7.06
C LYS A 69 14.35 11.98 -8.26
N LEU A 70 14.08 12.51 -9.45
CA LEU A 70 14.71 12.06 -10.68
C LEU A 70 15.93 12.94 -10.97
N THR A 71 17.12 12.35 -11.00
CA THR A 71 18.38 12.98 -11.40
C THR A 71 18.79 12.43 -12.76
N VAL A 72 19.07 13.33 -13.70
CA VAL A 72 19.48 13.00 -15.07
C VAL A 72 20.83 13.64 -15.34
N VAL A 73 21.75 12.83 -15.86
CA VAL A 73 23.06 13.28 -16.38
C VAL A 73 23.01 13.09 -17.90
N ALA A 74 23.07 14.19 -18.65
CA ALA A 74 23.24 14.17 -20.09
C ALA A 74 24.73 14.14 -20.41
N GLU A 75 25.13 13.24 -21.30
CA GLU A 75 26.49 13.13 -21.86
C GLU A 75 26.44 13.30 -23.37
N ALA A 76 27.29 14.17 -23.91
CA ALA A 76 27.45 14.39 -25.36
C ALA A 76 28.95 14.63 -25.69
N ARG A 77 29.25 14.86 -26.96
CA ARG A 77 30.57 15.27 -27.42
C ARG A 77 30.48 16.64 -28.07
N ASP A 78 31.45 17.49 -27.78
CA ASP A 78 31.55 18.81 -28.41
C ASP A 78 32.16 18.68 -29.85
N ALA A 79 32.29 19.83 -30.52
CA ALA A 79 32.87 19.91 -31.87
C ALA A 79 34.36 19.40 -31.95
N LYS A 80 35.04 19.33 -30.81
CA LYS A 80 36.40 18.77 -30.70
C LYS A 80 36.41 17.32 -30.27
N ASN A 81 35.27 16.64 -30.29
CA ASN A 81 35.07 15.27 -29.83
C ASN A 81 35.37 15.04 -28.32
N VAL A 82 35.39 16.11 -27.52
CA VAL A 82 35.61 16.03 -26.09
C VAL A 82 34.25 15.76 -25.40
N LYS A 83 34.25 14.82 -24.44
CA LYS A 83 33.06 14.50 -23.63
C LYS A 83 32.66 15.70 -22.79
N ILE A 84 31.39 16.09 -22.89
CA ILE A 84 30.76 17.15 -22.09
C ILE A 84 29.56 16.57 -21.36
N THR A 85 29.29 17.06 -20.15
CA THR A 85 28.19 16.58 -19.32
C THR A 85 27.40 17.73 -18.72
N ALA A 86 26.12 17.48 -18.45
CA ALA A 86 25.28 18.33 -17.64
C ALA A 86 24.41 17.47 -16.71
N THR A 87 24.04 18.01 -15.55
CA THR A 87 23.20 17.31 -14.57
C THR A 87 21.99 18.17 -14.22
N MET A 88 20.82 17.54 -14.16
CA MET A 88 19.57 18.13 -13.70
C MET A 88 18.82 17.18 -12.77
N SER A 89 18.09 17.75 -11.81
CA SER A 89 17.15 17.00 -10.98
C SER A 89 15.79 17.63 -11.00
N VAL A 90 14.76 16.81 -11.08
CA VAL A 90 13.34 17.21 -10.94
C VAL A 90 12.67 16.36 -9.88
N LYS A 91 11.58 16.86 -9.30
CA LYS A 91 10.74 16.10 -8.35
C LYS A 91 9.46 15.66 -9.05
N ILE A 92 9.13 14.37 -8.89
CA ILE A 92 7.89 13.79 -9.35
C ILE A 92 7.07 13.43 -8.12
N LYS A 93 5.88 13.99 -8.06
CA LYS A 93 4.90 13.82 -6.97
C LYS A 93 3.68 13.06 -7.48
N GLY A 94 2.67 12.83 -6.64
CA GLY A 94 1.44 12.16 -7.04
C GLY A 94 0.19 12.85 -6.49
N ASP A 95 -0.88 12.83 -7.27
CA ASP A 95 -2.20 13.27 -6.85
C ASP A 95 -3.04 12.06 -6.43
N ASN A 96 -3.80 12.20 -5.35
CA ASN A 96 -4.67 11.14 -4.84
C ASN A 96 -5.78 10.82 -5.84
N PRO A 97 -6.13 9.53 -6.00
CA PRO A 97 -7.39 9.17 -6.64
C PRO A 97 -8.57 9.63 -5.77
N SER A 98 -9.71 9.85 -6.40
CA SER A 98 -10.99 9.95 -5.70
C SER A 98 -11.47 8.54 -5.26
N ALA A 99 -12.35 8.49 -4.25
CA ALA A 99 -13.01 7.23 -3.88
C ALA A 99 -13.76 6.59 -5.06
N ALA A 100 -14.35 7.40 -5.94
CA ALA A 100 -15.04 6.92 -7.14
C ALA A 100 -14.07 6.25 -8.13
N GLU A 101 -12.89 6.84 -8.38
CA GLU A 101 -11.86 6.25 -9.25
C GLU A 101 -11.35 4.92 -8.69
N VAL A 102 -11.11 4.84 -7.36
CA VAL A 102 -10.69 3.60 -6.69
C VAL A 102 -11.76 2.51 -6.80
N ASN A 103 -13.01 2.85 -6.50
CA ASN A 103 -14.12 1.88 -6.57
C ASN A 103 -14.39 1.42 -8.01
N ALA A 104 -14.30 2.34 -8.99
CA ALA A 104 -14.42 1.97 -10.40
C ALA A 104 -13.30 1.01 -10.82
N TYR A 105 -12.07 1.23 -10.35
CA TYR A 105 -10.95 0.33 -10.63
C TYR A 105 -11.14 -1.05 -9.97
N LEU A 106 -11.58 -1.08 -8.72
CA LEU A 106 -11.87 -2.32 -7.99
C LEU A 106 -12.99 -3.14 -8.66
N ALA A 107 -14.02 -2.46 -9.19
CA ALA A 107 -15.11 -3.11 -9.91
C ALA A 107 -14.65 -3.86 -11.18
N THR A 108 -13.48 -3.53 -11.74
CA THR A 108 -12.88 -4.27 -12.86
C THR A 108 -12.15 -5.55 -12.44
N LYS A 109 -12.00 -5.81 -11.12
CA LYS A 109 -11.19 -6.92 -10.61
C LYS A 109 -12.05 -8.12 -10.22
N VAL A 110 -11.60 -9.29 -10.63
CA VAL A 110 -12.22 -10.56 -10.22
C VAL A 110 -11.80 -10.86 -8.77
N ASP A 111 -12.72 -11.41 -7.99
CA ASP A 111 -12.53 -11.81 -6.57
C ASP A 111 -12.23 -10.66 -5.60
N GLY A 112 -12.56 -9.43 -5.97
CA GLY A 112 -12.37 -8.24 -5.15
C GLY A 112 -13.51 -7.92 -4.18
N ALA A 113 -14.54 -8.73 -4.08
CA ALA A 113 -15.69 -8.49 -3.20
C ALA A 113 -15.24 -8.35 -1.73
N GLY A 114 -15.60 -7.23 -1.09
CA GLY A 114 -15.21 -6.88 0.27
C GLY A 114 -13.84 -6.21 0.40
N PHE A 115 -13.01 -6.25 -0.65
CA PHE A 115 -11.68 -5.62 -0.62
C PHE A 115 -11.75 -4.08 -0.65
N ASP A 116 -12.79 -3.51 -1.24
CA ASP A 116 -13.10 -2.08 -1.19
C ASP A 116 -13.19 -1.54 0.24
N ARG A 117 -13.82 -2.29 1.14
CA ARG A 117 -13.92 -1.95 2.58
C ARG A 117 -12.54 -1.96 3.25
N ILE A 118 -11.68 -2.92 2.89
CA ILE A 118 -10.30 -2.98 3.39
C ILE A 118 -9.55 -1.72 2.94
N VAL A 119 -9.58 -1.38 1.65
CA VAL A 119 -8.91 -0.18 1.12
C VAL A 119 -9.41 1.09 1.81
N GLN A 120 -10.73 1.21 2.01
CA GLN A 120 -11.33 2.34 2.73
C GLN A 120 -10.81 2.41 4.18
N LYS A 121 -10.73 1.28 4.86
CA LYS A 121 -10.30 1.22 6.27
C LYS A 121 -8.82 1.55 6.42
N GLU A 122 -7.96 0.97 5.57
CA GLU A 122 -6.51 1.12 5.67
C GLU A 122 -6.04 2.56 5.41
N SER A 123 -6.65 3.26 4.46
CA SER A 123 -6.14 4.54 3.99
C SER A 123 -7.19 5.64 3.81
N LYS A 124 -8.48 5.35 3.94
CA LYS A 124 -9.57 6.27 3.53
C LYS A 124 -9.39 6.79 2.10
N TYR A 125 -8.94 5.91 1.20
CA TYR A 125 -8.60 6.21 -0.20
C TYR A 125 -7.44 7.21 -0.38
N THR A 126 -6.56 7.37 0.61
CA THR A 126 -5.41 8.27 0.56
C THR A 126 -4.14 7.49 0.20
N HIS A 127 -3.61 7.70 -1.00
CA HIS A 127 -2.37 7.09 -1.47
C HIS A 127 -1.16 7.99 -1.25
N PHE A 128 -1.36 9.30 -1.40
CA PHE A 128 -0.33 10.33 -1.22
C PHE A 128 -0.68 11.24 -0.05
N ASN A 129 0.33 11.63 0.72
CA ASN A 129 0.20 12.54 1.86
C ASN A 129 0.09 14.02 1.41
N HIS A 130 0.05 14.95 2.35
CA HIS A 130 -0.03 16.40 2.07
C HIS A 130 1.17 16.95 1.26
N SER A 131 2.31 16.25 1.25
CA SER A 131 3.46 16.60 0.42
C SER A 131 3.40 16.00 -0.99
N ASN A 132 2.30 15.31 -1.34
CA ASN A 132 2.12 14.57 -2.58
C ASN A 132 3.16 13.44 -2.74
N GLU A 133 3.61 12.87 -1.63
CA GLU A 133 4.47 11.68 -1.55
C GLU A 133 3.66 10.48 -1.03
N PRO A 134 4.02 9.24 -1.38
CA PRO A 134 3.27 8.08 -0.91
C PRO A 134 3.13 8.05 0.61
N VAL A 135 1.92 7.72 1.09
CA VAL A 135 1.70 7.47 2.51
C VAL A 135 2.55 6.30 2.95
N LYS A 136 3.23 6.47 4.07
CA LYS A 136 3.94 5.41 4.78
C LYS A 136 3.51 5.42 6.24
N SER A 137 2.99 4.29 6.72
CA SER A 137 2.66 4.11 8.14
C SER A 137 3.91 3.86 9.00
N PHE A 138 3.74 3.91 10.31
CA PHE A 138 4.84 3.70 11.26
C PHE A 138 5.39 2.26 11.22
N ASP A 139 4.56 1.29 10.89
CA ASP A 139 4.90 -0.14 10.73
C ASP A 139 5.43 -0.49 9.33
N GLY A 140 5.58 0.52 8.47
CA GLY A 140 6.16 0.37 7.14
C GLY A 140 5.17 -0.01 6.03
N GLY A 141 3.87 0.18 6.24
CA GLY A 141 2.84 0.02 5.21
C GLY A 141 2.84 1.18 4.21
N TYR A 142 2.61 0.90 2.93
CA TYR A 142 2.64 1.89 1.85
C TYR A 142 1.33 1.96 1.08
N GLY A 143 0.89 3.18 0.82
CA GLY A 143 -0.20 3.51 -0.11
C GLY A 143 -1.59 3.09 0.37
N LEU A 144 -2.51 2.90 -0.58
CA LEU A 144 -3.93 2.62 -0.31
C LEU A 144 -4.17 1.35 0.50
N CYS A 145 -3.40 0.28 0.22
CA CYS A 145 -3.56 -1.03 0.85
C CYS A 145 -2.61 -1.24 2.04
N GLN A 146 -1.81 -0.23 2.41
CA GLN A 146 -0.82 -0.33 3.48
C GLN A 146 0.06 -1.58 3.36
N LEU A 147 0.62 -1.81 2.15
CA LEU A 147 1.43 -3.00 1.87
C LEU A 147 2.72 -2.99 2.68
N THR A 148 2.96 -4.07 3.45
CA THR A 148 4.14 -4.26 4.32
C THR A 148 4.95 -5.49 3.94
N THR A 149 4.30 -6.64 3.90
CA THR A 149 4.93 -7.95 3.69
C THR A 149 4.09 -8.78 2.70
N PRO A 150 4.67 -9.15 1.56
CA PRO A 150 6.00 -8.78 1.10
C PRO A 150 6.16 -7.27 0.90
N LYS A 151 7.41 -6.76 1.02
CA LYS A 151 7.69 -5.33 0.77
C LYS A 151 7.22 -4.96 -0.63
N PRO A 152 6.45 -3.86 -0.80
CA PRO A 152 5.97 -3.46 -2.12
C PRO A 152 7.12 -3.08 -3.06
N THR A 153 6.90 -3.22 -4.35
CA THR A 153 7.82 -2.71 -5.37
C THR A 153 7.79 -1.18 -5.42
N PHE A 154 8.78 -0.57 -6.04
CA PHE A 154 8.81 0.89 -6.18
C PHE A 154 7.62 1.40 -6.99
N GLU A 155 7.21 0.66 -8.02
CA GLU A 155 6.03 0.93 -8.81
C GLU A 155 4.73 0.85 -7.98
N GLN A 156 4.57 -0.17 -7.14
CA GLN A 156 3.43 -0.31 -6.23
C GLN A 156 3.35 0.82 -5.21
N VAL A 157 4.48 1.40 -4.83
CA VAL A 157 4.52 2.54 -3.91
C VAL A 157 4.04 3.83 -4.57
N TRP A 158 4.33 4.05 -5.86
CA TRP A 158 4.01 5.30 -6.56
C TRP A 158 2.81 5.24 -7.49
N ASN A 159 2.30 4.05 -7.79
CA ASN A 159 1.12 3.85 -8.63
C ASN A 159 0.02 3.18 -7.79
N TRP A 160 -1.02 3.94 -7.45
CA TRP A 160 -2.10 3.45 -6.60
C TRP A 160 -2.86 2.24 -7.20
N LYS A 161 -2.92 2.12 -8.53
CA LYS A 161 -3.53 0.95 -9.18
C LYS A 161 -2.71 -0.32 -8.95
N LEU A 162 -1.39 -0.22 -9.10
CA LEU A 162 -0.48 -1.33 -8.81
C LEU A 162 -0.42 -1.64 -7.30
N ASN A 163 -0.63 -0.64 -6.44
CA ASN A 163 -0.78 -0.85 -5.00
C ASN A 163 -2.04 -1.66 -4.68
N ILE A 164 -3.18 -1.33 -5.32
CA ILE A 164 -4.42 -2.11 -5.21
C ILE A 164 -4.21 -3.53 -5.75
N ASP A 165 -3.58 -3.70 -6.91
CA ASP A 165 -3.33 -5.03 -7.48
C ASP A 165 -2.49 -5.89 -6.53
N GLY A 166 -1.43 -5.34 -5.95
CA GLY A 166 -0.62 -6.02 -4.94
C GLY A 166 -1.42 -6.39 -3.68
N GLY A 167 -2.27 -5.48 -3.21
CA GLY A 167 -3.17 -5.73 -2.07
C GLY A 167 -4.20 -6.81 -2.38
N LEU A 168 -4.79 -6.78 -3.57
CA LEU A 168 -5.76 -7.78 -4.00
C LEU A 168 -5.13 -9.17 -4.15
N ASP A 169 -3.91 -9.26 -4.66
CA ASP A 169 -3.18 -10.53 -4.75
C ASP A 169 -2.89 -11.11 -3.37
N LEU A 170 -2.53 -10.26 -2.40
CA LEU A 170 -2.39 -10.68 -1.01
C LEU A 170 -3.72 -11.13 -0.41
N PHE A 171 -4.81 -10.40 -0.67
CA PHE A 171 -6.15 -10.77 -0.20
C PHE A 171 -6.62 -12.11 -0.76
N LYS A 172 -6.36 -12.39 -2.04
CA LYS A 172 -6.63 -13.70 -2.65
C LYS A 172 -5.89 -14.84 -1.95
N GLN A 173 -4.63 -14.62 -1.55
CA GLN A 173 -3.87 -15.60 -0.76
C GLN A 173 -4.51 -15.83 0.62
N LYS A 174 -4.96 -14.75 1.29
CA LYS A 174 -5.68 -14.85 2.57
C LYS A 174 -7.00 -15.62 2.40
N ARG A 175 -7.73 -15.37 1.33
CA ARG A 175 -8.97 -16.07 1.00
C ARG A 175 -8.74 -17.55 0.69
N ALA A 176 -7.69 -17.89 -0.04
CA ALA A 176 -7.31 -19.29 -0.26
C ALA A 176 -6.95 -20.01 1.03
N ALA A 177 -6.20 -19.36 1.93
CA ALA A 177 -5.90 -19.89 3.25
C ALA A 177 -7.17 -20.03 4.13
N ALA A 178 -8.15 -19.13 4.00
CA ALA A 178 -9.45 -19.24 4.66
C ALA A 178 -10.23 -20.46 4.16
N ILE A 179 -10.26 -20.70 2.86
CA ILE A 179 -10.90 -21.91 2.27
C ILE A 179 -10.26 -23.17 2.83
N THR A 180 -8.93 -23.26 2.81
CA THR A 180 -8.20 -24.42 3.33
C THR A 180 -8.53 -24.67 4.81
N TYR A 181 -8.61 -23.63 5.62
CA TYR A 181 -8.94 -23.73 7.05
C TYR A 181 -10.38 -24.19 7.28
N LEU A 182 -11.34 -23.53 6.62
CA LEU A 182 -12.76 -23.80 6.83
C LEU A 182 -13.17 -25.18 6.28
N SER A 183 -12.46 -25.72 5.29
CA SER A 183 -12.73 -27.06 4.72
C SER A 183 -12.00 -28.22 5.41
N GLN A 184 -11.24 -27.95 6.48
CA GLN A 184 -10.52 -29.00 7.22
C GLN A 184 -11.45 -30.12 7.67
N SER A 185 -11.00 -31.36 7.53
CA SER A 185 -11.75 -32.55 7.92
C SER A 185 -13.12 -32.70 7.22
N GLY A 186 -13.25 -32.17 6.00
CA GLY A 186 -14.51 -32.24 5.22
C GLY A 186 -15.62 -31.33 5.74
N ARG A 187 -15.31 -30.34 6.59
CA ARG A 187 -16.29 -29.38 7.13
C ARG A 187 -16.82 -28.46 6.03
N THR A 188 -18.08 -28.07 6.18
CA THR A 188 -18.75 -27.12 5.30
C THR A 188 -18.75 -25.72 5.92
N TYR A 189 -18.88 -24.70 5.06
CA TYR A 189 -18.95 -23.30 5.46
C TYR A 189 -19.82 -22.50 4.50
N THR A 190 -20.35 -21.38 4.93
CA THR A 190 -21.11 -20.44 4.10
C THR A 190 -20.19 -19.41 3.44
N SER A 191 -20.71 -18.69 2.43
CA SER A 191 -19.98 -17.57 1.80
C SER A 191 -19.66 -16.47 2.80
N ASP A 192 -20.55 -16.19 3.75
CA ASP A 192 -20.32 -15.18 4.80
C ASP A 192 -19.19 -15.61 5.73
N GLN A 193 -19.19 -16.87 6.16
CA GLN A 193 -18.09 -17.41 6.97
C GLN A 193 -16.75 -17.29 6.25
N LEU A 194 -16.69 -17.58 4.94
CA LEU A 194 -15.49 -17.40 4.15
C LEU A 194 -15.07 -15.91 4.08
N THR A 195 -16.02 -14.99 3.94
CA THR A 195 -15.75 -13.56 3.88
C THR A 195 -15.18 -13.06 5.20
N TYR A 196 -15.81 -13.38 6.33
CA TYR A 196 -15.32 -13.03 7.67
C TYR A 196 -13.92 -13.60 7.94
N GLU A 197 -13.71 -14.86 7.58
CA GLU A 197 -12.41 -15.52 7.75
C GLU A 197 -11.31 -14.87 6.91
N ALA A 198 -11.58 -14.55 5.63
CA ALA A 198 -10.63 -13.90 4.74
C ALA A 198 -10.25 -12.48 5.22
N VAL A 199 -11.24 -11.69 5.65
CA VAL A 199 -11.03 -10.34 6.19
C VAL A 199 -10.28 -10.40 7.52
N CYS A 200 -10.60 -11.33 8.39
CA CYS A 200 -9.86 -11.55 9.63
C CYS A 200 -8.37 -11.84 9.36
N ARG A 201 -8.10 -12.72 8.40
CA ARG A 201 -6.73 -13.09 8.00
C ARG A 201 -5.92 -11.96 7.39
N TRP A 202 -6.57 -10.94 6.86
CA TRP A 202 -5.88 -9.72 6.41
C TRP A 202 -5.16 -9.05 7.58
N ASN A 203 -5.83 -8.93 8.70
CA ASN A 203 -5.28 -8.32 9.93
C ASN A 203 -4.54 -9.33 10.82
N GLY A 204 -4.71 -10.64 10.56
CA GLY A 204 -4.07 -11.75 11.27
C GLY A 204 -5.02 -12.62 12.10
N GLY A 205 -4.68 -13.89 12.21
CA GLY A 205 -5.43 -14.88 13.00
C GLY A 205 -6.55 -15.59 12.23
N HIS A 206 -7.47 -16.15 12.99
CA HIS A 206 -8.67 -16.85 12.52
C HIS A 206 -9.91 -16.16 13.07
N TYR A 207 -10.98 -16.12 12.26
CA TYR A 207 -12.26 -15.57 12.71
C TYR A 207 -13.14 -16.62 13.38
N HIS A 208 -13.08 -17.89 12.93
CA HIS A 208 -13.97 -18.94 13.39
C HIS A 208 -13.22 -20.02 14.18
N ASP A 209 -13.86 -20.52 15.25
CA ASP A 209 -13.54 -21.77 15.90
C ASP A 209 -14.56 -22.84 15.49
N TRP A 210 -14.13 -24.10 15.48
CA TRP A 210 -15.05 -25.22 15.24
C TRP A 210 -15.68 -25.69 16.54
N ASP A 211 -17.00 -25.51 16.66
CA ASP A 211 -17.78 -26.08 17.73
C ASP A 211 -18.06 -27.56 17.42
N ALA A 212 -17.34 -28.47 18.06
CA ALA A 212 -17.47 -29.90 17.83
C ALA A 212 -18.80 -30.48 18.36
N LYS A 213 -19.48 -29.80 19.28
CA LYS A 213 -20.80 -30.25 19.79
C LYS A 213 -21.92 -29.83 18.85
N ALA A 214 -21.86 -28.60 18.34
CA ALA A 214 -22.85 -28.07 17.42
C ALA A 214 -22.53 -28.38 15.95
N LEU A 215 -21.36 -28.97 15.66
CA LEU A 215 -20.85 -29.27 14.31
C LEU A 215 -20.91 -28.06 13.36
N LYS A 216 -20.47 -26.91 13.83
CA LYS A 216 -20.50 -25.66 13.05
C LYS A 216 -19.33 -24.74 13.38
N TRP A 217 -19.03 -23.87 12.43
CA TRP A 217 -18.11 -22.75 12.61
C TRP A 217 -18.81 -21.65 13.44
N VAL A 218 -18.15 -21.15 14.48
CA VAL A 218 -18.66 -20.10 15.36
C VAL A 218 -17.62 -19.01 15.57
N ARG A 219 -18.08 -17.78 15.80
CA ARG A 219 -17.20 -16.70 16.27
C ARG A 219 -16.75 -17.02 17.72
N PRO A 220 -15.45 -16.86 18.04
CA PRO A 220 -14.97 -17.04 19.42
C PRO A 220 -15.68 -16.09 20.38
N SER A 221 -16.47 -16.64 21.32
CA SER A 221 -17.23 -15.84 22.32
C SER A 221 -16.34 -15.19 23.37
N HIS A 222 -15.13 -15.72 23.55
CA HIS A 222 -14.15 -15.19 24.50
C HIS A 222 -13.41 -13.94 24.00
N ILE A 223 -13.56 -13.55 22.71
CA ILE A 223 -12.97 -12.31 22.20
C ILE A 223 -13.98 -11.19 22.30
N LEU A 224 -13.72 -10.24 23.20
CA LEU A 224 -14.47 -9.01 23.38
C LEU A 224 -13.76 -7.88 22.61
N CYS A 225 -14.47 -7.23 21.70
CA CYS A 225 -13.91 -6.16 20.86
C CYS A 225 -14.16 -4.77 21.44
N ASP A 226 -13.18 -3.89 21.25
CA ASP A 226 -13.37 -2.45 21.49
C ASP A 226 -14.11 -1.82 20.30
N SER A 227 -15.36 -1.46 20.51
CA SER A 227 -16.23 -0.85 19.49
C SER A 227 -15.70 0.48 18.93
N ASN A 228 -14.80 1.16 19.65
CA ASN A 228 -14.24 2.45 19.23
C ASN A 228 -13.06 2.33 18.28
N THR A 229 -12.27 1.22 18.35
CA THR A 229 -11.04 1.07 17.57
C THR A 229 -11.21 0.21 16.33
N GLY A 230 -11.97 -0.86 16.42
CA GLY A 230 -12.29 -1.78 15.35
C GLY A 230 -11.25 -2.86 15.07
N ASN A 231 -10.12 -2.92 15.78
CA ASN A 231 -9.15 -4.01 15.70
C ASN A 231 -8.52 -4.36 17.05
N ILE A 232 -8.79 -3.60 18.09
CA ILE A 232 -8.37 -3.88 19.46
C ILE A 232 -9.47 -4.67 20.17
N GLY A 233 -9.05 -5.59 21.02
CA GLY A 233 -9.93 -6.39 21.85
C GLY A 233 -9.20 -7.04 23.02
N TRP A 234 -9.96 -7.85 23.74
CA TRP A 234 -9.54 -8.55 24.94
C TRP A 234 -9.92 -10.03 24.84
N ASP A 235 -9.00 -10.90 25.24
CA ASP A 235 -9.31 -12.31 25.48
C ASP A 235 -9.89 -12.46 26.90
N LEU A 236 -11.14 -12.86 26.98
CA LEU A 236 -11.84 -13.06 28.27
C LEU A 236 -11.37 -14.34 29.00
N ASN A 237 -10.53 -15.18 28.37
CA ASN A 237 -9.83 -16.28 29.06
C ASN A 237 -8.64 -15.76 29.89
N ASP A 238 -8.14 -14.55 29.60
CA ASP A 238 -7.16 -13.89 30.46
C ASP A 238 -7.84 -13.49 31.77
N SER A 239 -7.27 -13.90 32.93
CA SER A 239 -7.81 -13.62 34.25
C SER A 239 -8.03 -12.14 34.53
N GLU A 240 -7.17 -11.27 33.94
CA GLU A 240 -7.28 -9.82 34.08
C GLU A 240 -8.40 -9.20 33.24
N ASN A 241 -8.95 -9.95 32.29
CA ASN A 241 -10.06 -9.52 31.44
C ASN A 241 -11.40 -10.18 31.83
N LYS A 242 -11.31 -11.34 32.48
CA LYS A 242 -12.46 -12.16 32.83
C LYS A 242 -13.52 -11.37 33.61
N ASP A 243 -14.77 -11.58 33.26
CA ASP A 243 -15.95 -10.99 33.90
C ASP A 243 -16.01 -9.43 33.86
N LYS A 244 -15.15 -8.79 33.05
CA LYS A 244 -15.14 -7.33 32.86
C LYS A 244 -15.87 -6.94 31.60
N THR A 245 -16.53 -5.78 31.66
CA THR A 245 -17.21 -5.19 30.49
C THR A 245 -16.23 -4.44 29.59
N GLU A 246 -16.61 -4.24 28.32
CA GLU A 246 -15.85 -3.44 27.38
C GLU A 246 -15.48 -2.05 27.94
N ALA A 247 -16.44 -1.38 28.59
CA ALA A 247 -16.21 -0.04 29.15
C ALA A 247 -15.12 -0.03 30.23
N VAL A 248 -15.09 -1.05 31.09
CA VAL A 248 -14.07 -1.21 32.14
C VAL A 248 -12.70 -1.47 31.53
N LEU A 249 -12.63 -2.38 30.57
CA LEU A 249 -11.37 -2.74 29.91
C LEU A 249 -10.82 -1.58 29.08
N ARG A 250 -11.68 -0.90 28.35
CA ARG A 250 -11.29 0.32 27.60
C ARG A 250 -10.74 1.41 28.52
N LYS A 251 -11.40 1.66 29.65
CA LYS A 251 -10.95 2.66 30.62
C LYS A 251 -9.56 2.32 31.17
N ARG A 252 -9.27 1.03 31.40
CA ARG A 252 -7.94 0.56 31.84
C ARG A 252 -6.87 0.75 30.78
N ASP A 253 -7.15 0.41 29.52
CA ASP A 253 -6.12 0.13 28.51
C ASP A 253 -5.98 1.22 27.45
N SER A 254 -7.00 2.07 27.20
CA SER A 254 -7.01 3.01 26.07
C SER A 254 -5.87 4.01 26.05
N GLY A 255 -5.29 4.34 27.21
CA GLY A 255 -4.10 5.20 27.28
C GLY A 255 -2.84 4.61 26.62
N SER A 256 -2.82 3.28 26.38
CA SER A 256 -1.68 2.56 25.78
C SER A 256 -1.90 2.22 24.29
N TYR A 257 -3.01 2.54 23.67
CA TYR A 257 -3.35 2.17 22.30
C TYR A 257 -2.51 2.89 21.22
N SER A 258 -1.80 3.94 21.58
CA SER A 258 -0.94 4.69 20.66
C SER A 258 0.36 3.97 20.27
N SER A 259 0.65 2.85 20.92
CA SER A 259 1.83 2.02 20.69
C SER A 259 1.44 0.55 20.49
N ALA A 260 2.37 -0.26 20.01
CA ALA A 260 2.18 -1.73 20.01
C ALA A 260 1.96 -2.25 21.43
N PRO A 261 1.15 -3.33 21.62
CA PRO A 261 0.95 -3.92 22.93
C PRO A 261 2.27 -4.30 23.59
N ALA A 262 2.52 -3.79 24.80
CA ALA A 262 3.69 -4.15 25.58
C ALA A 262 3.62 -5.63 26.01
N SER A 263 4.76 -6.20 26.49
CA SER A 263 4.87 -7.56 27.01
C SER A 263 4.00 -7.72 28.24
N GLY A 264 3.07 -7.52 28.61
CA GLY A 264 2.17 -7.61 29.78
C GLY A 264 0.85 -6.91 29.55
N ALA A 265 0.65 -6.34 28.36
CA ALA A 265 -0.63 -5.75 28.03
C ALA A 265 -1.71 -6.85 27.92
N HIS A 266 -2.89 -6.58 28.47
CA HIS A 266 -4.02 -7.50 28.44
C HIS A 266 -4.97 -7.26 27.27
N TRP A 267 -4.63 -6.32 26.39
CA TRP A 267 -5.30 -6.05 25.12
C TRP A 267 -4.39 -6.46 23.95
N ARG A 268 -4.99 -6.78 22.81
CA ARG A 268 -4.28 -7.18 21.58
C ARG A 268 -4.99 -6.63 20.35
N TYR A 269 -4.29 -6.66 19.22
CA TYR A 269 -4.92 -6.57 17.92
C TYR A 269 -5.54 -7.92 17.56
N PHE A 270 -6.84 -7.93 17.29
CA PHE A 270 -7.57 -9.13 16.90
C PHE A 270 -8.14 -8.98 15.50
N GLY A 271 -7.79 -9.89 14.59
CA GLY A 271 -8.42 -9.98 13.28
C GLY A 271 -9.92 -10.21 13.36
N VAL A 272 -10.42 -10.89 14.41
CA VAL A 272 -11.86 -11.05 14.70
C VAL A 272 -12.53 -9.68 14.84
N CYS A 273 -11.97 -8.78 15.63
CA CYS A 273 -12.52 -7.44 15.84
C CYS A 273 -12.47 -6.58 14.56
N TYR A 274 -11.38 -6.72 13.81
CA TYR A 274 -11.24 -6.08 12.50
C TYR A 274 -12.33 -6.54 11.54
N ALA A 275 -12.57 -7.85 11.43
CA ALA A 275 -13.59 -8.40 10.55
C ALA A 275 -15.01 -8.00 10.99
N ASP A 276 -15.32 -8.06 12.30
CA ASP A 276 -16.60 -7.57 12.84
C ASP A 276 -16.85 -6.12 12.44
N ARG A 277 -15.85 -5.24 12.61
CA ARG A 277 -15.99 -3.83 12.29
C ARG A 277 -16.14 -3.55 10.80
N MET A 278 -15.55 -4.41 9.95
CA MET A 278 -15.56 -4.25 8.50
C MET A 278 -16.84 -4.74 7.83
N LEU A 279 -17.49 -5.75 8.43
CA LEU A 279 -18.58 -6.50 7.79
C LEU A 279 -19.93 -6.34 8.52
N SER A 280 -19.96 -5.62 9.67
CA SER A 280 -21.20 -5.26 10.40
C SER A 280 -21.96 -4.12 9.75
#